data_a973ba5d21d0707562f43e8ade187db4
#
_entry.id   a973ba5d21d0707562f43e8ade187db4
#
_cell.length_a   1.000
_cell.length_b   1.000
_cell.length_c   1.000
_cell.angle_alpha   90.00
_cell.angle_beta   90.00
_cell.angle_gamma   90.00
#
_symmetry.space_group_name_H-M   'P 1'
#
loop_
_entity.id
_entity.type
_entity.pdbx_description
1 polymer ?
#
loop_
_entity_poly.entity_id
_entity_poly.type
_entity_poly.pdbx_seq_one_letter_code
_entity_poly.pdbx_strand_id
1 'polypeptide(L)'
;MLKRMRGWLAIGLILFLVPLIAKAADDQAGQQAKVFEKQITVKLDYLLFLPEGYSNDSDKKWPLMLFLHGAGERGSDVNKVKIHGPPKIVENRKDFPFIVVSPQCPSNSWWQPFQLNALLDEIQSKYKVDTDRVYLTGLSMGGYGTWELATQSPQRFAAIAPICGGGNPVLARRIKDLPIWVFHGDADHTVPVARSDEMVEALKKAGADVKYTRYEGVDHDSWTRTYANEELFQWMLSHKRGEKKAAAATPAAPAAPAAGAR
;
A
#
# COMPACT_ATOMS: atom_id res chain seq x y z
N MET A 1 50.22 -58.72 16.13
CA MET A 1 49.99 -57.58 15.20
C MET A 1 48.65 -57.78 14.48
N LEU A 2 47.57 -57.20 14.98
CA LEU A 2 46.25 -57.29 14.34
C LEU A 2 45.98 -55.97 13.60
N LYS A 3 45.86 -56.05 12.27
CA LYS A 3 45.40 -54.94 11.42
C LYS A 3 43.83 -54.82 11.47
N ARG A 4 43.31 -53.74 12.02
CA ARG A 4 41.89 -53.40 11.96
C ARG A 4 41.55 -52.80 10.59
N MET A 5 40.77 -53.52 9.80
CA MET A 5 40.09 -52.96 8.59
C MET A 5 38.89 -52.15 9.01
N ARG A 6 38.86 -50.85 8.64
CA ARG A 6 37.69 -49.96 8.75
C ARG A 6 36.84 -50.11 7.48
N GLY A 7 35.68 -50.74 7.59
CA GLY A 7 34.70 -50.77 6.52
C GLY A 7 33.96 -49.43 6.43
N TRP A 8 33.93 -48.85 5.26
CA TRP A 8 33.08 -47.70 4.92
C TRP A 8 31.72 -48.21 4.44
N LEU A 9 30.64 -47.93 5.19
CA LEU A 9 29.28 -48.12 4.72
C LEU A 9 28.91 -46.93 3.82
N ALA A 10 28.81 -47.19 2.52
CA ALA A 10 28.23 -46.28 1.56
C ALA A 10 26.68 -46.40 1.66
N ILE A 11 26.03 -45.37 2.21
CA ILE A 11 24.56 -45.25 2.18
C ILE A 11 24.18 -44.77 0.79
N GLY A 12 23.72 -45.69 -0.06
CA GLY A 12 23.14 -45.36 -1.37
C GLY A 12 21.78 -44.70 -1.21
N LEU A 13 21.69 -43.41 -1.55
CA LEU A 13 20.41 -42.69 -1.65
C LEU A 13 19.69 -43.18 -2.91
N ILE A 14 18.72 -44.05 -2.75
CA ILE A 14 17.84 -44.48 -3.85
C ILE A 14 16.80 -43.37 -4.07
N LEU A 15 17.00 -42.52 -5.09
CA LEU A 15 15.97 -41.63 -5.60
C LEU A 15 14.89 -42.47 -6.30
N PHE A 16 13.75 -42.64 -5.68
CA PHE A 16 12.54 -43.11 -6.36
C PHE A 16 12.05 -42.01 -7.31
N LEU A 17 12.39 -42.13 -8.58
CA LEU A 17 11.67 -41.41 -9.65
C LEU A 17 10.26 -42.01 -9.74
N VAL A 18 9.28 -41.34 -9.14
CA VAL A 18 7.87 -41.64 -9.42
C VAL A 18 7.55 -41.06 -10.80
N PRO A 19 7.26 -41.91 -11.80
CA PRO A 19 6.86 -41.38 -13.10
C PRO A 19 5.55 -40.62 -12.93
N LEU A 20 5.58 -39.33 -13.23
CA LEU A 20 4.37 -38.51 -13.37
C LEU A 20 3.63 -39.01 -14.62
N ILE A 21 2.75 -39.99 -14.45
CA ILE A 21 1.82 -40.42 -15.51
C ILE A 21 0.86 -39.25 -15.70
N ALA A 22 1.13 -38.39 -16.68
CA ALA A 22 0.15 -37.44 -17.17
C ALA A 22 -1.06 -38.25 -17.67
N LYS A 23 -2.14 -38.28 -16.88
CA LYS A 23 -3.42 -38.85 -17.28
C LYS A 23 -3.89 -38.02 -18.46
N ALA A 24 -3.93 -38.62 -19.66
CA ALA A 24 -4.51 -37.98 -20.83
C ALA A 24 -5.93 -37.53 -20.46
N ALA A 25 -6.24 -36.25 -20.66
CA ALA A 25 -7.59 -35.76 -20.46
C ALA A 25 -8.49 -36.49 -21.46
N ASP A 26 -9.56 -37.12 -20.95
CA ASP A 26 -10.59 -37.73 -21.78
C ASP A 26 -11.40 -36.56 -22.38
N ASP A 27 -10.98 -36.09 -23.56
CA ASP A 27 -11.58 -34.95 -24.28
C ASP A 27 -12.90 -35.39 -24.93
N GLN A 28 -13.95 -35.45 -24.12
CA GLN A 28 -15.31 -35.67 -24.62
C GLN A 28 -15.85 -34.42 -25.28
N ALA A 29 -16.56 -34.55 -26.39
CA ALA A 29 -17.26 -33.45 -27.03
C ALA A 29 -18.34 -32.85 -26.11
N GLY A 30 -18.48 -31.52 -26.09
CA GLY A 30 -19.44 -30.80 -25.29
C GLY A 30 -18.82 -29.99 -24.14
N GLN A 31 -19.65 -29.30 -23.39
CA GLN A 31 -19.24 -28.47 -22.27
C GLN A 31 -18.85 -29.33 -21.07
N GLN A 32 -17.64 -29.10 -20.56
CA GLN A 32 -17.11 -29.85 -19.41
C GLN A 32 -16.67 -28.86 -18.32
N ALA A 33 -16.96 -29.22 -17.06
CA ALA A 33 -16.39 -28.51 -15.91
C ALA A 33 -14.94 -28.93 -15.73
N LYS A 34 -14.03 -27.96 -15.78
CA LYS A 34 -12.59 -28.17 -15.56
C LYS A 34 -12.11 -27.22 -14.46
N VAL A 35 -11.06 -27.60 -13.74
CA VAL A 35 -10.37 -26.74 -12.78
C VAL A 35 -9.03 -26.34 -13.38
N PHE A 36 -8.74 -25.03 -13.36
CA PHE A 36 -7.44 -24.50 -13.70
C PHE A 36 -6.74 -24.09 -12.39
N GLU A 37 -5.58 -24.66 -12.12
CA GLU A 37 -4.74 -24.32 -10.99
C GLU A 37 -3.31 -24.07 -11.46
N LYS A 38 -2.71 -22.96 -11.02
CA LYS A 38 -1.34 -22.61 -11.33
C LYS A 38 -0.72 -21.82 -10.18
N GLN A 39 0.48 -22.20 -9.74
CA GLN A 39 1.30 -21.38 -8.83
C GLN A 39 1.99 -20.27 -9.60
N ILE A 40 1.97 -19.05 -9.04
CA ILE A 40 2.62 -17.86 -9.60
C ILE A 40 3.68 -17.39 -8.61
N THR A 41 4.93 -17.24 -9.07
CA THR A 41 5.98 -16.60 -8.28
C THR A 41 5.83 -15.09 -8.39
N VAL A 42 5.72 -14.41 -7.25
CA VAL A 42 5.76 -12.94 -7.17
C VAL A 42 7.20 -12.51 -6.92
N LYS A 43 7.71 -11.60 -7.77
CA LYS A 43 9.00 -10.95 -7.59
C LYS A 43 8.83 -9.45 -7.79
N LEU A 44 9.22 -8.66 -6.79
CA LEU A 44 9.31 -7.20 -6.86
C LEU A 44 10.63 -6.77 -6.22
N ASP A 45 11.41 -5.96 -6.93
CA ASP A 45 12.52 -5.24 -6.33
C ASP A 45 11.94 -4.05 -5.54
N TYR A 46 12.46 -3.77 -4.34
CA TYR A 46 11.96 -2.69 -3.50
C TYR A 46 13.06 -2.05 -2.65
N LEU A 47 12.89 -0.79 -2.32
CA LEU A 47 13.66 -0.11 -1.29
C LEU A 47 12.98 -0.31 0.06
N LEU A 48 13.79 -0.62 1.07
CA LEU A 48 13.36 -0.68 2.46
C LEU A 48 14.14 0.36 3.27
N PHE A 49 13.42 1.23 3.96
CA PHE A 49 13.98 2.10 4.97
C PHE A 49 13.50 1.67 6.35
N LEU A 50 14.44 1.57 7.28
CA LEU A 50 14.19 1.36 8.69
C LEU A 50 14.57 2.65 9.43
N PRO A 51 13.70 3.20 10.30
CA PRO A 51 13.94 4.48 10.96
C PRO A 51 15.09 4.39 11.96
N GLU A 52 15.71 5.53 12.25
CA GLU A 52 16.68 5.63 13.33
C GLU A 52 16.08 5.12 14.65
N GLY A 53 16.86 4.33 15.40
CA GLY A 53 16.40 3.65 16.61
C GLY A 53 15.59 2.37 16.34
N TYR A 54 15.46 1.93 15.08
CA TYR A 54 14.96 0.59 14.79
C TYR A 54 15.94 -0.46 15.34
N SER A 55 15.43 -1.39 16.15
CA SER A 55 16.20 -2.50 16.68
C SER A 55 15.40 -3.78 16.60
N ASN A 56 16.02 -4.86 16.12
CA ASN A 56 15.40 -6.19 16.09
C ASN A 56 15.18 -6.76 17.51
N ASP A 57 15.92 -6.27 18.51
CA ASP A 57 15.83 -6.72 19.91
C ASP A 57 14.79 -5.94 20.72
N SER A 58 14.28 -4.82 20.19
CA SER A 58 13.24 -4.01 20.81
C SER A 58 11.85 -4.59 20.58
N ASP A 59 10.97 -4.52 21.58
CA ASP A 59 9.54 -4.86 21.44
C ASP A 59 8.73 -3.77 20.74
N LYS A 60 9.36 -2.63 20.45
CA LYS A 60 8.73 -1.52 19.76
C LYS A 60 8.34 -1.94 18.35
N LYS A 61 7.05 -1.78 18.02
CA LYS A 61 6.52 -1.91 16.66
C LYS A 61 6.43 -0.54 16.00
N TRP A 62 6.66 -0.51 14.70
CA TRP A 62 6.77 0.71 13.93
C TRP A 62 5.65 0.84 12.90
N PRO A 63 5.13 2.06 12.67
CA PRO A 63 4.22 2.32 11.56
C PRO A 63 4.88 1.95 10.22
N LEU A 64 4.09 1.39 9.30
CA LEU A 64 4.54 1.04 7.95
C LEU A 64 3.91 1.97 6.91
N MET A 65 4.72 2.50 6.00
CA MET A 65 4.27 3.25 4.83
C MET A 65 4.65 2.50 3.55
N LEU A 66 3.65 2.09 2.77
CA LEU A 66 3.83 1.59 1.41
C LEU A 66 3.70 2.77 0.44
N PHE A 67 4.75 3.01 -0.35
CA PHE A 67 4.79 4.07 -1.35
C PHE A 67 4.81 3.49 -2.76
N LEU A 68 3.92 3.98 -3.62
CA LEU A 68 3.80 3.60 -5.02
C LEU A 68 4.22 4.76 -5.92
N HIS A 69 5.30 4.56 -6.69
CA HIS A 69 5.85 5.56 -7.60
C HIS A 69 5.00 5.74 -8.87
N GLY A 70 5.30 6.76 -9.66
CA GLY A 70 4.67 7.06 -10.93
C GLY A 70 5.19 6.21 -12.10
N ALA A 71 4.71 6.48 -13.31
CA ALA A 71 5.07 5.71 -14.50
C ALA A 71 6.55 5.88 -14.90
N GLY A 72 7.18 7.01 -14.55
CA GLY A 72 8.56 7.34 -14.91
C GLY A 72 9.60 6.46 -14.22
N GLU A 73 9.31 5.96 -13.03
CA GLU A 73 10.25 5.19 -12.21
C GLU A 73 10.15 3.67 -12.44
N ARG A 74 9.31 3.22 -13.40
CA ARG A 74 9.24 1.81 -13.82
C ARG A 74 10.58 1.32 -14.34
N GLY A 75 10.86 0.04 -14.13
CA GLY A 75 12.08 -0.57 -14.68
C GLY A 75 12.63 -1.70 -13.84
N SER A 76 13.96 -1.84 -13.91
CA SER A 76 14.77 -2.84 -13.19
C SER A 76 15.90 -2.20 -12.37
N ASP A 77 15.94 -0.87 -12.27
CA ASP A 77 16.85 -0.13 -11.41
C ASP A 77 16.05 0.51 -10.29
N VAL A 78 16.01 -0.15 -9.15
CA VAL A 78 15.22 0.26 -7.99
C VAL A 78 15.65 1.64 -7.44
N ASN A 79 16.86 2.13 -7.73
CA ASN A 79 17.31 3.45 -7.32
C ASN A 79 16.50 4.59 -7.97
N LYS A 80 15.87 4.37 -9.12
CA LYS A 80 14.96 5.33 -9.73
C LYS A 80 13.79 5.71 -8.82
N VAL A 81 13.38 4.82 -7.93
CA VAL A 81 12.29 5.06 -6.99
C VAL A 81 12.62 6.17 -5.99
N LYS A 82 13.90 6.49 -5.78
CA LYS A 82 14.38 7.57 -4.88
C LYS A 82 14.14 8.99 -5.41
N ILE A 83 13.66 9.16 -6.62
CA ILE A 83 13.51 10.47 -7.27
C ILE A 83 12.42 11.31 -6.58
N HIS A 84 11.35 10.68 -6.07
CA HIS A 84 10.18 11.35 -5.52
C HIS A 84 9.71 10.73 -4.19
N GLY A 85 8.93 11.50 -3.44
CA GLY A 85 8.15 11.03 -2.30
C GLY A 85 8.96 10.52 -1.09
N PRO A 86 8.37 9.63 -0.29
CA PRO A 86 9.00 9.10 0.92
C PRO A 86 10.40 8.52 0.72
N PRO A 87 10.72 7.72 -0.33
CA PRO A 87 12.07 7.21 -0.51
C PRO A 87 13.11 8.31 -0.75
N LYS A 88 12.74 9.44 -1.37
CA LYS A 88 13.60 10.63 -1.47
C LYS A 88 13.83 11.29 -0.12
N ILE A 89 12.78 11.42 0.68
CA ILE A 89 12.83 12.06 2.01
C ILE A 89 13.81 11.33 2.92
N VAL A 90 13.73 10.02 3.00
CA VAL A 90 14.53 9.20 3.92
C VAL A 90 16.02 9.10 3.55
N GLU A 91 16.43 9.55 2.37
CA GLU A 91 17.86 9.67 2.04
C GLU A 91 18.56 10.63 3.02
N ASN A 92 17.87 11.70 3.44
CA ASN A 92 18.42 12.74 4.31
C ASN A 92 17.73 12.83 5.69
N ARG A 93 16.65 12.09 5.93
CA ARG A 93 15.86 12.16 7.14
C ARG A 93 15.76 10.78 7.80
N LYS A 94 16.77 10.47 8.64
CA LYS A 94 16.89 9.14 9.27
C LYS A 94 15.93 8.94 10.44
N ASP A 95 15.44 10.02 11.04
CA ASP A 95 14.42 10.07 12.10
C ASP A 95 12.97 9.95 11.59
N PHE A 96 12.77 9.72 10.27
CA PHE A 96 11.43 9.58 9.69
C PHE A 96 10.68 8.42 10.36
N PRO A 97 9.48 8.65 10.96
CA PRO A 97 8.92 7.75 11.96
C PRO A 97 8.21 6.50 11.40
N PHE A 98 8.55 6.09 10.19
CA PHE A 98 7.93 4.94 9.51
C PHE A 98 8.99 3.95 9.03
N ILE A 99 8.66 2.67 9.02
CA ILE A 99 9.24 1.75 8.05
C ILE A 99 8.69 2.15 6.69
N VAL A 100 9.55 2.43 5.70
CA VAL A 100 9.11 2.79 4.35
C VAL A 100 9.45 1.67 3.39
N VAL A 101 8.44 1.18 2.67
CA VAL A 101 8.57 0.18 1.62
C VAL A 101 8.16 0.79 0.30
N SER A 102 9.10 0.80 -0.64
CA SER A 102 8.93 1.44 -1.95
C SER A 102 9.30 0.44 -3.05
N PRO A 103 8.35 -0.41 -3.50
CA PRO A 103 8.59 -1.33 -4.59
C PRO A 103 8.79 -0.60 -5.91
N GLN A 104 9.47 -1.26 -6.86
CA GLN A 104 9.55 -0.82 -8.23
C GLN A 104 8.62 -1.66 -9.12
N CYS A 105 7.72 -0.96 -9.82
CA CYS A 105 6.89 -1.57 -10.86
C CYS A 105 7.77 -1.89 -12.08
N PRO A 106 7.72 -3.11 -12.63
CA PRO A 106 8.49 -3.47 -13.81
C PRO A 106 8.15 -2.61 -15.05
N SER A 107 9.07 -2.53 -16.01
CA SER A 107 8.81 -1.89 -17.30
C SER A 107 7.56 -2.45 -17.95
N ASN A 108 6.80 -1.58 -18.64
CA ASN A 108 5.57 -1.95 -19.36
C ASN A 108 4.50 -2.65 -18.51
N SER A 109 4.56 -2.49 -17.18
CA SER A 109 3.60 -3.03 -16.23
C SER A 109 2.82 -1.92 -15.52
N TRP A 110 1.86 -2.34 -14.74
CA TRP A 110 1.03 -1.52 -13.88
C TRP A 110 1.02 -2.11 -12.47
N TRP A 111 0.65 -1.34 -11.45
CA TRP A 111 0.54 -1.85 -10.09
C TRP A 111 -0.50 -2.96 -10.00
N GLN A 112 -0.08 -4.11 -9.47
CA GLN A 112 -0.93 -5.29 -9.31
C GLN A 112 -1.20 -5.51 -7.82
N PRO A 113 -2.46 -5.39 -7.35
CA PRO A 113 -2.78 -5.52 -5.93
C PRO A 113 -2.34 -6.84 -5.30
N PHE A 114 -2.39 -7.96 -6.04
CA PHE A 114 -1.96 -9.25 -5.51
C PHE A 114 -0.46 -9.28 -5.20
N GLN A 115 0.38 -8.62 -6.02
CA GLN A 115 1.82 -8.50 -5.78
C GLN A 115 2.11 -7.62 -4.56
N LEU A 116 1.40 -6.49 -4.45
CA LEU A 116 1.55 -5.56 -3.34
C LEU A 116 1.07 -6.18 -2.02
N ASN A 117 0.01 -6.97 -2.05
CA ASN A 117 -0.45 -7.73 -0.88
C ASN A 117 0.58 -8.77 -0.44
N ALA A 118 1.16 -9.53 -1.37
CA ALA A 118 2.21 -10.49 -1.06
C ALA A 118 3.47 -9.81 -0.47
N LEU A 119 3.85 -8.63 -1.00
CA LEU A 119 4.94 -7.83 -0.43
C LEU A 119 4.61 -7.37 1.00
N LEU A 120 3.39 -6.87 1.25
CA LEU A 120 2.97 -6.46 2.58
C LEU A 120 3.00 -7.63 3.58
N ASP A 121 2.57 -8.84 3.17
CA ASP A 121 2.63 -10.04 4.01
C ASP A 121 4.07 -10.38 4.37
N GLU A 122 4.96 -10.34 3.41
CA GLU A 122 6.41 -10.57 3.59
C GLU A 122 7.01 -9.56 4.58
N ILE A 123 6.75 -8.26 4.39
CA ILE A 123 7.27 -7.19 5.26
C ILE A 123 6.72 -7.32 6.68
N GLN A 124 5.42 -7.58 6.84
CA GLN A 124 4.80 -7.73 8.16
C GLN A 124 5.29 -8.99 8.90
N SER A 125 5.71 -10.02 8.18
CA SER A 125 6.27 -11.24 8.78
C SER A 125 7.72 -11.08 9.22
N LYS A 126 8.51 -10.25 8.51
CA LYS A 126 9.97 -10.13 8.74
C LYS A 126 10.37 -8.96 9.63
N TYR A 127 9.55 -7.91 9.69
CA TYR A 127 9.90 -6.67 10.39
C TYR A 127 8.90 -6.38 11.51
N LYS A 128 9.32 -5.58 12.50
CA LYS A 128 8.48 -5.18 13.65
C LYS A 128 7.48 -4.11 13.25
N VAL A 129 6.53 -4.48 12.40
CA VAL A 129 5.45 -3.62 11.93
C VAL A 129 4.33 -3.56 12.95
N ASP A 130 3.85 -2.35 13.26
CA ASP A 130 2.56 -2.15 13.88
C ASP A 130 1.46 -2.34 12.82
N THR A 131 0.83 -3.49 12.82
CA THR A 131 -0.17 -3.87 11.83
C THR A 131 -1.44 -3.02 11.85
N ASP A 132 -1.65 -2.24 12.92
CA ASP A 132 -2.76 -1.29 13.02
C ASP A 132 -2.38 0.10 12.51
N ARG A 133 -1.11 0.31 12.15
CA ARG A 133 -0.60 1.56 11.58
C ARG A 133 0.12 1.31 10.25
N VAL A 134 -0.62 0.77 9.28
CA VAL A 134 -0.17 0.57 7.90
C VAL A 134 -0.81 1.61 7.00
N TYR A 135 0.01 2.37 6.30
CA TYR A 135 -0.42 3.48 5.45
C TYR A 135 -0.03 3.24 4.00
N LEU A 136 -0.83 3.77 3.09
CA LEU A 136 -0.60 3.64 1.65
C LEU A 136 -0.66 5.01 0.99
N THR A 137 0.35 5.33 0.18
CA THR A 137 0.38 6.55 -0.62
C THR A 137 1.06 6.28 -1.96
N GLY A 138 0.78 7.12 -2.94
CA GLY A 138 1.41 7.02 -4.24
C GLY A 138 1.01 8.18 -5.14
N LEU A 139 1.82 8.42 -6.16
CA LEU A 139 1.68 9.55 -7.10
C LEU A 139 1.38 9.07 -8.51
N SER A 140 0.54 9.80 -9.26
CA SER A 140 0.24 9.51 -10.68
C SER A 140 -0.20 8.05 -10.87
N MET A 141 0.54 7.22 -11.61
CA MET A 141 0.30 5.77 -11.70
C MET A 141 0.20 5.12 -10.31
N GLY A 142 1.03 5.55 -9.35
CA GLY A 142 0.96 5.10 -7.96
C GLY A 142 -0.27 5.63 -7.22
N GLY A 143 -0.79 6.79 -7.60
CA GLY A 143 -2.08 7.31 -7.12
C GLY A 143 -3.24 6.40 -7.53
N TYR A 144 -3.25 5.95 -8.79
CA TYR A 144 -4.19 4.91 -9.26
C TYR A 144 -4.00 3.59 -8.49
N GLY A 145 -2.74 3.14 -8.33
CA GLY A 145 -2.43 1.93 -7.55
C GLY A 145 -2.88 2.03 -6.10
N THR A 146 -2.80 3.23 -5.51
CA THR A 146 -3.30 3.51 -4.15
C THR A 146 -4.81 3.30 -4.06
N TRP A 147 -5.57 3.86 -4.99
CA TRP A 147 -7.02 3.64 -5.04
C TRP A 147 -7.38 2.17 -5.26
N GLU A 148 -6.70 1.51 -6.19
CA GLU A 148 -7.00 0.14 -6.54
C GLU A 148 -6.70 -0.83 -5.39
N LEU A 149 -5.50 -0.74 -4.79
CA LEU A 149 -5.13 -1.59 -3.66
C LEU A 149 -6.03 -1.36 -2.46
N ALA A 150 -6.37 -0.10 -2.15
CA ALA A 150 -7.25 0.22 -1.04
C ALA A 150 -8.68 -0.34 -1.25
N THR A 151 -9.23 -0.27 -2.47
CA THR A 151 -10.56 -0.81 -2.74
C THR A 151 -10.60 -2.34 -2.74
N GLN A 152 -9.49 -3.01 -3.01
CA GLN A 152 -9.39 -4.47 -2.95
C GLN A 152 -9.13 -4.99 -1.54
N SER A 153 -8.34 -4.27 -0.74
CA SER A 153 -7.87 -4.72 0.58
C SER A 153 -8.00 -3.61 1.65
N PRO A 154 -9.19 -3.00 1.82
CA PRO A 154 -9.37 -1.85 2.71
C PRO A 154 -8.99 -2.14 4.17
N GLN A 155 -9.19 -3.37 4.60
CA GLN A 155 -8.89 -3.82 5.97
C GLN A 155 -7.39 -3.81 6.32
N ARG A 156 -6.50 -3.60 5.36
CA ARG A 156 -5.06 -3.55 5.61
C ARG A 156 -4.57 -2.19 6.09
N PHE A 157 -5.30 -1.11 5.79
CA PHE A 157 -4.80 0.24 5.92
C PHE A 157 -5.49 1.01 7.06
N ALA A 158 -4.69 1.81 7.77
CA ALA A 158 -5.15 2.78 8.75
C ALA A 158 -5.56 4.11 8.08
N ALA A 159 -4.85 4.51 7.04
CA ALA A 159 -5.16 5.66 6.20
C ALA A 159 -4.48 5.55 4.84
N ILE A 160 -5.01 6.27 3.84
CA ILE A 160 -4.41 6.37 2.50
C ILE A 160 -4.33 7.81 2.00
N ALA A 161 -3.29 8.09 1.19
CA ALA A 161 -3.11 9.37 0.52
C ALA A 161 -2.80 9.19 -0.97
N PRO A 162 -3.80 9.08 -1.83
CA PRO A 162 -3.62 9.07 -3.28
C PRO A 162 -3.34 10.47 -3.81
N ILE A 163 -2.33 10.61 -4.68
CA ILE A 163 -1.90 11.89 -5.24
C ILE A 163 -1.98 11.84 -6.77
N CYS A 164 -2.61 12.84 -7.38
CA CYS A 164 -2.82 13.03 -8.83
C CYS A 164 -3.12 11.71 -9.57
N GLY A 165 -4.06 10.93 -9.04
CA GLY A 165 -4.51 9.67 -9.62
C GLY A 165 -6.03 9.59 -9.63
N GLY A 166 -6.54 8.50 -10.19
CA GLY A 166 -7.98 8.19 -10.21
C GLY A 166 -8.25 6.77 -9.76
N GLY A 167 -9.49 6.45 -9.50
CA GLY A 167 -9.96 5.12 -9.11
C GLY A 167 -11.26 4.75 -9.82
N ASN A 168 -11.88 3.67 -9.37
CA ASN A 168 -13.20 3.26 -9.82
C ASN A 168 -14.26 3.78 -8.83
N PRO A 169 -15.06 4.81 -9.17
CA PRO A 169 -16.06 5.39 -8.28
C PRO A 169 -17.13 4.39 -7.81
N VAL A 170 -17.41 3.35 -8.61
CA VAL A 170 -18.38 2.29 -8.24
C VAL A 170 -17.93 1.54 -6.99
N LEU A 171 -16.61 1.44 -6.78
CA LEU A 171 -16.01 0.74 -5.63
C LEU A 171 -15.84 1.64 -4.39
N ALA A 172 -16.14 2.94 -4.45
CA ALA A 172 -15.93 3.90 -3.36
C ALA A 172 -16.58 3.45 -2.03
N ARG A 173 -17.76 2.81 -2.10
CA ARG A 173 -18.46 2.29 -0.91
C ARG A 173 -17.61 1.30 -0.10
N ARG A 174 -16.68 0.57 -0.75
CA ARG A 174 -15.85 -0.43 -0.07
C ARG A 174 -14.83 0.20 0.90
N ILE A 175 -14.50 1.47 0.69
CA ILE A 175 -13.49 2.22 1.46
C ILE A 175 -14.06 3.45 2.16
N LYS A 176 -15.40 3.54 2.31
CA LYS A 176 -16.08 4.70 2.90
C LYS A 176 -15.69 4.97 4.36
N ASP A 177 -15.29 3.94 5.09
CA ASP A 177 -14.90 4.03 6.50
C ASP A 177 -13.37 4.17 6.69
N LEU A 178 -12.59 4.14 5.59
CA LEU A 178 -11.14 4.33 5.60
C LEU A 178 -10.81 5.82 5.61
N PRO A 179 -9.94 6.32 6.49
CA PRO A 179 -9.41 7.67 6.42
C PRO A 179 -8.67 7.92 5.10
N ILE A 180 -9.10 8.93 4.35
CA ILE A 180 -8.58 9.26 3.01
C ILE A 180 -8.28 10.75 2.91
N TRP A 181 -7.05 11.08 2.49
CA TRP A 181 -6.69 12.44 2.12
C TRP A 181 -6.18 12.49 0.68
N VAL A 182 -6.98 13.04 -0.21
CA VAL A 182 -6.71 13.14 -1.64
C VAL A 182 -5.97 14.43 -1.94
N PHE A 183 -5.00 14.37 -2.89
CA PHE A 183 -4.25 15.54 -3.36
C PHE A 183 -4.22 15.57 -4.88
N HIS A 184 -4.40 16.77 -5.50
CA HIS A 184 -4.30 16.94 -6.94
C HIS A 184 -4.04 18.42 -7.30
N GLY A 185 -3.29 18.66 -8.37
CA GLY A 185 -3.19 19.97 -9.00
C GLY A 185 -4.41 20.23 -9.89
N ASP A 186 -5.01 21.42 -9.82
CA ASP A 186 -6.23 21.69 -10.59
C ASP A 186 -5.95 22.07 -12.07
N ALA A 187 -4.68 22.35 -12.40
CA ALA A 187 -4.19 22.55 -13.76
C ALA A 187 -3.47 21.32 -14.33
N ASP A 188 -3.69 20.11 -13.79
CA ASP A 188 -3.03 18.89 -14.24
C ASP A 188 -3.49 18.49 -15.65
N HIS A 189 -2.57 18.59 -16.63
CA HIS A 189 -2.80 18.26 -18.03
C HIS A 189 -2.45 16.79 -18.36
N THR A 190 -1.80 16.05 -17.45
CA THR A 190 -1.43 14.64 -17.62
C THR A 190 -2.51 13.69 -17.10
N VAL A 191 -2.96 13.94 -15.86
CA VAL A 191 -4.08 13.25 -15.24
C VAL A 191 -5.10 14.31 -14.84
N PRO A 192 -6.19 14.49 -15.60
CA PRO A 192 -7.18 15.52 -15.29
C PRO A 192 -7.67 15.42 -13.85
N VAL A 193 -7.76 16.56 -13.15
CA VAL A 193 -8.21 16.65 -11.75
C VAL A 193 -9.57 16.00 -11.53
N ALA A 194 -10.41 15.96 -12.58
CA ALA A 194 -11.69 15.26 -12.60
C ALA A 194 -11.60 13.79 -12.15
N ARG A 195 -10.46 13.14 -12.32
CA ARG A 195 -10.26 11.75 -11.86
C ARG A 195 -10.25 11.63 -10.34
N SER A 196 -9.72 12.62 -9.63
CA SER A 196 -9.84 12.70 -8.17
C SER A 196 -11.22 13.20 -7.75
N ASP A 197 -11.79 14.18 -8.46
CA ASP A 197 -13.12 14.71 -8.17
C ASP A 197 -14.18 13.60 -8.19
N GLU A 198 -14.19 12.75 -9.22
CA GLU A 198 -15.09 11.59 -9.36
C GLU A 198 -15.01 10.65 -8.13
N MET A 199 -13.80 10.36 -7.65
CA MET A 199 -13.61 9.51 -6.46
C MET A 199 -14.09 10.18 -5.19
N VAL A 200 -13.77 11.47 -5.01
CA VAL A 200 -14.17 12.25 -3.82
C VAL A 200 -15.69 12.38 -3.75
N GLU A 201 -16.35 12.67 -4.88
CA GLU A 201 -17.80 12.74 -4.95
C GLU A 201 -18.47 11.40 -4.63
N ALA A 202 -17.95 10.29 -5.20
CA ALA A 202 -18.47 8.96 -4.94
C ALA A 202 -18.32 8.58 -3.46
N LEU A 203 -17.18 8.92 -2.84
CA LEU A 203 -16.93 8.71 -1.41
C LEU A 203 -17.91 9.52 -0.55
N LYS A 204 -18.10 10.81 -0.84
CA LYS A 204 -19.08 11.66 -0.12
C LYS A 204 -20.50 11.12 -0.26
N LYS A 205 -20.90 10.69 -1.46
CA LYS A 205 -22.19 10.01 -1.69
C LYS A 205 -22.34 8.71 -0.91
N ALA A 206 -21.24 8.01 -0.66
CA ALA A 206 -21.23 6.81 0.18
C ALA A 206 -21.20 7.09 1.70
N GLY A 207 -21.15 8.37 2.10
CA GLY A 207 -21.09 8.80 3.50
C GLY A 207 -19.68 8.82 4.11
N ALA A 208 -18.63 8.82 3.28
CA ALA A 208 -17.26 8.93 3.74
C ALA A 208 -16.90 10.36 4.14
N ASP A 209 -16.09 10.50 5.20
CA ASP A 209 -15.40 11.74 5.55
C ASP A 209 -14.03 11.76 4.85
N VAL A 210 -13.99 12.34 3.65
CA VAL A 210 -12.79 12.41 2.81
C VAL A 210 -12.19 13.81 2.85
N LYS A 211 -10.89 13.91 3.21
CA LYS A 211 -10.12 15.15 3.10
C LYS A 211 -9.60 15.30 1.68
N TYR A 212 -9.71 16.49 1.09
CA TYR A 212 -9.28 16.75 -0.28
C TYR A 212 -8.58 18.11 -0.39
N THR A 213 -7.35 18.08 -0.89
CA THR A 213 -6.55 19.27 -1.18
C THR A 213 -6.36 19.39 -2.69
N ARG A 214 -6.94 20.43 -3.29
CA ARG A 214 -6.64 20.85 -4.65
C ARG A 214 -5.63 21.98 -4.61
N TYR A 215 -4.54 21.82 -5.35
CA TYR A 215 -3.51 22.85 -5.45
C TYR A 215 -3.80 23.73 -6.67
N GLU A 216 -4.15 24.98 -6.40
CA GLU A 216 -4.48 25.97 -7.44
C GLU A 216 -3.29 26.25 -8.34
N GLY A 217 -3.49 26.20 -9.67
CA GLY A 217 -2.51 26.45 -10.72
C GLY A 217 -1.38 25.42 -10.81
N VAL A 218 -1.47 24.33 -10.04
CA VAL A 218 -0.44 23.26 -10.07
C VAL A 218 -0.80 22.26 -11.15
N ASP A 219 0.17 21.98 -12.04
CA ASP A 219 0.10 20.93 -13.05
C ASP A 219 0.38 19.56 -12.38
N HIS A 220 0.83 18.57 -13.12
CA HIS A 220 0.93 17.17 -12.71
C HIS A 220 1.78 16.95 -11.45
N ASP A 221 2.88 17.71 -11.25
CA ASP A 221 3.73 17.61 -10.05
C ASP A 221 3.09 18.20 -8.78
N SER A 222 1.95 17.67 -8.38
CA SER A 222 1.34 17.98 -7.09
C SER A 222 2.02 17.25 -5.91
N TRP A 223 2.75 16.17 -6.19
CA TRP A 223 3.40 15.34 -5.17
C TRP A 223 4.58 16.02 -4.48
N THR A 224 5.35 16.86 -5.16
CA THR A 224 6.47 17.59 -4.54
C THR A 224 5.96 18.44 -3.38
N ARG A 225 4.90 19.19 -3.60
CA ARG A 225 4.25 20.01 -2.57
C ARG A 225 3.59 19.16 -1.48
N THR A 226 2.95 18.05 -1.87
CA THR A 226 2.27 17.15 -0.94
C THR A 226 3.24 16.48 0.02
N TYR A 227 4.33 15.92 -0.48
CA TYR A 227 5.31 15.22 0.37
C TYR A 227 6.24 16.17 1.14
N ALA A 228 6.28 17.45 0.81
CA ALA A 228 6.91 18.49 1.62
C ALA A 228 6.02 18.94 2.81
N ASN A 229 4.75 18.54 2.84
CA ASN A 229 3.82 18.90 3.90
C ASN A 229 3.89 17.92 5.07
N GLU A 230 4.49 18.34 6.19
CA GLU A 230 4.58 17.53 7.42
C GLU A 230 3.21 17.14 8.00
N GLU A 231 2.17 17.96 7.77
CA GLU A 231 0.81 17.65 8.22
C GLU A 231 0.30 16.32 7.65
N LEU A 232 0.72 15.94 6.44
CA LEU A 232 0.35 14.66 5.84
C LEU A 232 0.79 13.48 6.72
N PHE A 233 2.04 13.51 7.17
CA PHE A 233 2.61 12.41 7.96
C PHE A 233 2.03 12.37 9.38
N GLN A 234 1.82 13.54 9.99
CA GLN A 234 1.15 13.65 11.29
C GLN A 234 -0.29 13.15 11.21
N TRP A 235 -1.01 13.53 10.14
CA TRP A 235 -2.37 13.06 9.90
C TRP A 235 -2.41 11.54 9.71
N MET A 236 -1.49 10.94 8.95
CA MET A 236 -1.41 9.49 8.84
C MET A 236 -1.23 8.86 10.22
N LEU A 237 -0.24 9.33 11.01
CA LEU A 237 0.07 8.78 12.33
C LEU A 237 -1.07 8.93 13.35
N SER A 238 -1.99 9.87 13.14
CA SER A 238 -3.16 10.06 13.98
C SER A 238 -4.26 9.01 13.76
N HIS A 239 -4.12 8.15 12.76
CA HIS A 239 -5.09 7.09 12.45
C HIS A 239 -4.54 5.69 12.75
N LYS A 240 -5.39 4.84 13.30
CA LYS A 240 -5.15 3.41 13.48
C LYS A 240 -6.29 2.61 12.87
N ARG A 241 -5.96 1.45 12.39
CA ARG A 241 -6.95 0.52 11.84
C ARG A 241 -7.96 0.10 12.90
N GLY A 242 -9.23 0.15 12.56
CA GLY A 242 -10.32 -0.23 13.46
C GLY A 242 -10.71 0.82 14.51
N GLU A 243 -9.98 1.92 14.64
CA GLU A 243 -10.45 3.05 15.44
C GLU A 243 -11.61 3.75 14.70
N LYS A 244 -12.81 3.65 15.27
CA LYS A 244 -13.92 4.51 14.82
C LYS A 244 -13.56 5.94 15.20
N LYS A 245 -13.62 6.86 14.24
CA LYS A 245 -13.53 8.30 14.51
C LYS A 245 -14.52 8.61 15.66
N ALA A 246 -14.01 9.10 16.78
CA ALA A 246 -14.90 9.63 17.83
C ALA A 246 -15.81 10.64 17.15
N ALA A 247 -17.14 10.46 17.26
CA ALA A 247 -18.10 11.42 16.71
C ALA A 247 -17.66 12.80 17.17
N ALA A 248 -17.46 13.72 16.23
CA ALA A 248 -17.10 15.09 16.55
C ALA A 248 -18.11 15.58 17.59
N ALA A 249 -17.63 15.96 18.78
CA ALA A 249 -18.51 16.50 19.82
C ALA A 249 -19.29 17.65 19.17
N THR A 250 -20.62 17.51 19.11
CA THR A 250 -21.50 18.58 18.65
C THR A 250 -21.16 19.79 19.52
N PRO A 251 -20.83 20.96 18.93
CA PRO A 251 -20.60 22.17 19.73
C PRO A 251 -21.82 22.38 20.62
N ALA A 252 -21.60 22.52 21.92
CA ALA A 252 -22.68 22.81 22.86
C ALA A 252 -23.41 24.06 22.35
N ALA A 253 -24.74 23.96 22.21
CA ALA A 253 -25.55 25.08 21.84
C ALA A 253 -25.29 26.25 22.82
N PRO A 254 -25.18 27.50 22.34
CA PRO A 254 -24.98 28.65 23.22
C PRO A 254 -26.12 28.72 24.24
N ALA A 255 -25.73 28.82 25.53
CA ALA A 255 -26.69 28.96 26.61
C ALA A 255 -27.62 30.16 26.33
N ALA A 256 -28.94 29.92 26.40
CA ALA A 256 -29.94 30.98 26.26
C ALA A 256 -29.70 32.06 27.33
N PRO A 257 -29.86 33.36 26.99
CA PRO A 257 -29.70 34.43 27.96
C PRO A 257 -30.75 34.30 29.05
N ALA A 258 -30.28 34.39 30.32
CA ALA A 258 -31.15 34.37 31.48
C ALA A 258 -32.20 35.52 31.37
N ALA A 259 -33.47 35.14 31.43
CA ALA A 259 -34.56 36.10 31.46
C ALA A 259 -34.44 36.96 32.73
N GLY A 260 -34.23 38.26 32.58
CA GLY A 260 -34.16 39.21 33.66
C GLY A 260 -35.46 39.21 34.43
N ALA A 261 -35.33 39.02 35.75
CA ALA A 261 -36.43 39.31 36.71
C ALA A 261 -36.68 40.80 36.76
N ARG A 262 -37.94 41.20 36.56
CA ARG A 262 -38.48 42.47 37.00
C ARG A 262 -39.07 42.30 38.40
#